data_b9a48ab6f288736541a0d6cdacaed051
#
_entry.id   b9a48ab6f288736541a0d6cdacaed051
#
_cell.length_a   1.000
_cell.length_b   1.000
_cell.length_c   1.000
_cell.angle_alpha   90.00
_cell.angle_beta   90.00
_cell.angle_gamma   90.00
#
_symmetry.space_group_name_H-M   'P 1'
#
loop_
_entity.id
_entity.type
_entity.pdbx_description
1 polymer ?
#
loop_
_entity_poly.entity_id
_entity_poly.type
_entity_poly.pdbx_seq_one_letter_code
_entity_poly.pdbx_strand_id
1 'polypeptide(L)'
;MKKTVLLFLTIILFISCEKPSDCFKSSGPLKSKIFEGLTFSKLLINKRISVVLIEGPEHKVEVQTGENLINDIEVTVEGDLLKLSDNTTCNWVRDYGNTTVYVTAPNITQINSKTEQNITSEGVLHYPNLHVISSNQNDGYSGVGTGDYYLNVDNESVTVENNDLGRFFITGNTNNLFVFFYENGGVFHGENLYANTVFFYHRGSNDLFIRPLQVLTGDIYNVGDVNCYSRPPAENVHVVEHYRGRLIYR
;
A
#
# COMPACT_ATOMS: atom_id res chain seq x y z
N MET A 1 -53.57 5.00 -1.67
CA MET A 1 -52.48 4.51 -2.52
C MET A 1 -51.16 5.28 -2.34
N LYS A 2 -51.06 6.63 -2.45
CA LYS A 2 -49.79 7.36 -2.29
C LYS A 2 -49.11 7.20 -0.91
N LYS A 3 -49.88 7.18 0.18
CA LYS A 3 -49.36 6.99 1.55
C LYS A 3 -48.86 5.57 1.81
N THR A 4 -49.46 4.56 1.21
CA THR A 4 -49.06 3.13 1.31
C THR A 4 -47.79 2.88 0.50
N VAL A 5 -47.62 3.50 -0.66
CA VAL A 5 -46.41 3.42 -1.46
C VAL A 5 -45.22 4.11 -0.76
N LEU A 6 -45.47 5.26 -0.12
CA LEU A 6 -44.42 5.97 0.65
C LEU A 6 -43.96 5.17 1.87
N LEU A 7 -44.89 4.48 2.55
CA LEU A 7 -44.55 3.60 3.68
C LEU A 7 -43.72 2.37 3.23
N PHE A 8 -44.06 1.80 2.08
CA PHE A 8 -43.30 0.68 1.51
C PHE A 8 -41.90 1.11 1.05
N LEU A 9 -41.77 2.31 0.49
CA LEU A 9 -40.46 2.86 0.07
C LEU A 9 -39.55 3.16 1.26
N THR A 10 -40.12 3.65 2.39
CA THR A 10 -39.35 3.85 3.64
C THR A 10 -38.88 2.53 4.27
N ILE A 11 -39.70 1.46 4.22
CA ILE A 11 -39.32 0.16 4.76
C ILE A 11 -38.18 -0.47 3.94
N ILE A 12 -38.16 -0.31 2.63
CA ILE A 12 -37.11 -0.84 1.74
C ILE A 12 -35.74 -0.15 2.04
N LEU A 13 -35.75 1.11 2.44
CA LEU A 13 -34.51 1.83 2.80
C LEU A 13 -33.83 1.31 4.07
N PHE A 14 -34.56 0.63 4.97
CA PHE A 14 -34.00 0.06 6.21
C PHE A 14 -33.47 -1.38 6.05
N ILE A 15 -33.67 -2.04 4.91
CA ILE A 15 -33.25 -3.44 4.69
C ILE A 15 -31.86 -3.52 4.04
N SER A 16 -31.24 -2.41 3.62
CA SER A 16 -30.00 -2.43 2.85
C SER A 16 -28.71 -2.50 3.70
N CYS A 17 -28.80 -2.54 5.03
CA CYS A 17 -27.63 -2.62 5.89
C CYS A 17 -27.54 -4.02 6.52
N GLU A 18 -26.56 -4.81 6.12
CA GLU A 18 -26.40 -6.21 6.60
C GLU A 18 -26.23 -6.30 8.12
N LYS A 19 -25.62 -5.29 8.77
CA LYS A 19 -25.44 -5.20 10.23
C LYS A 19 -25.69 -3.77 10.72
N PRO A 20 -26.95 -3.34 10.92
CA PRO A 20 -27.26 -1.97 11.37
C PRO A 20 -26.62 -1.59 12.70
N SER A 21 -26.35 -2.57 13.58
CA SER A 21 -25.67 -2.37 14.87
C SER A 21 -24.24 -1.85 14.73
N ASP A 22 -23.55 -2.17 13.63
CA ASP A 22 -22.19 -1.74 13.39
C ASP A 22 -22.08 -0.22 13.18
N CYS A 23 -23.13 0.40 12.65
CA CYS A 23 -23.15 1.85 12.39
C CYS A 23 -22.98 2.70 13.65
N PHE A 24 -23.48 2.21 14.79
CA PHE A 24 -23.45 2.88 16.10
C PHE A 24 -22.48 2.23 17.09
N LYS A 25 -21.76 1.19 16.69
CA LYS A 25 -20.81 0.47 17.52
C LYS A 25 -19.61 1.37 17.83
N SER A 26 -19.37 1.69 19.10
CA SER A 26 -18.17 2.42 19.52
C SER A 26 -16.94 1.53 19.41
N SER A 27 -15.75 2.12 19.27
CA SER A 27 -14.50 1.33 19.21
C SER A 27 -14.22 0.57 20.51
N GLY A 28 -14.57 1.14 21.66
CA GLY A 28 -14.18 0.64 22.98
C GLY A 28 -12.70 0.95 23.28
N PRO A 29 -12.19 0.48 24.44
CA PRO A 29 -10.78 0.62 24.79
C PRO A 29 -9.89 -0.14 23.80
N LEU A 30 -8.64 0.31 23.69
CA LEU A 30 -7.65 -0.36 22.83
C LEU A 30 -7.37 -1.77 23.31
N LYS A 31 -7.33 -2.72 22.38
CA LYS A 31 -7.08 -4.15 22.63
C LYS A 31 -6.16 -4.72 21.56
N SER A 32 -5.28 -5.62 21.97
CA SER A 32 -4.42 -6.38 21.04
C SER A 32 -4.85 -7.85 20.99
N LYS A 33 -4.67 -8.44 19.80
CA LYS A 33 -4.82 -9.89 19.56
C LYS A 33 -3.64 -10.38 18.74
N ILE A 34 -2.96 -11.40 19.24
CA ILE A 34 -1.76 -11.97 18.62
C ILE A 34 -2.14 -13.26 17.90
N PHE A 35 -1.56 -13.46 16.73
CA PHE A 35 -1.64 -14.67 15.90
C PHE A 35 -0.23 -15.19 15.69
N GLU A 36 0.03 -16.40 16.12
CA GLU A 36 1.32 -17.09 16.02
C GLU A 36 1.18 -18.38 15.21
N GLY A 37 2.31 -18.98 14.83
CA GLY A 37 2.32 -20.22 14.06
C GLY A 37 1.87 -20.05 12.60
N LEU A 38 1.83 -18.81 12.11
CA LEU A 38 1.56 -18.51 10.72
C LEU A 38 2.85 -18.64 9.88
N THR A 39 2.71 -18.94 8.60
CA THR A 39 3.83 -18.92 7.65
C THR A 39 3.35 -18.24 6.37
N PHE A 40 4.01 -17.13 6.00
CA PHE A 40 3.66 -16.34 4.83
C PHE A 40 4.87 -15.57 4.33
N SER A 41 4.84 -15.18 3.07
CA SER A 41 5.82 -14.27 2.46
C SER A 41 5.18 -13.16 1.64
N LYS A 42 3.85 -13.17 1.53
CA LYS A 42 3.07 -12.17 0.81
C LYS A 42 1.97 -11.61 1.68
N LEU A 43 1.62 -10.36 1.45
CA LEU A 43 0.58 -9.63 2.17
C LEU A 43 -0.47 -9.12 1.20
N LEU A 44 -1.75 -9.32 1.55
CA LEU A 44 -2.88 -8.61 0.99
C LEU A 44 -3.55 -7.82 2.11
N ILE A 45 -3.55 -6.50 1.97
CA ILE A 45 -4.09 -5.59 2.97
C ILE A 45 -5.35 -4.96 2.42
N ASN A 46 -6.50 -5.32 2.97
CA ASN A 46 -7.78 -4.75 2.58
C ASN A 46 -8.03 -3.43 3.32
N LYS A 47 -9.10 -2.73 2.94
CA LYS A 47 -9.51 -1.40 3.42
C LYS A 47 -9.48 -1.26 4.94
N ARG A 48 -9.22 -0.04 5.43
CA ARG A 48 -9.30 0.40 6.84
C ARG A 48 -8.21 -0.17 7.77
N ILE A 49 -7.20 -0.82 7.24
CA ILE A 49 -6.12 -1.43 8.03
C ILE A 49 -4.81 -0.68 7.74
N SER A 50 -4.21 -0.11 8.79
CA SER A 50 -2.82 0.33 8.78
C SER A 50 -1.91 -0.86 9.05
N VAL A 51 -0.73 -0.90 8.42
CA VAL A 51 0.24 -1.97 8.65
C VAL A 51 1.59 -1.39 9.06
N VAL A 52 2.18 -2.01 10.09
CA VAL A 52 3.57 -1.78 10.47
C VAL A 52 4.35 -3.06 10.21
N LEU A 53 5.30 -3.00 9.29
CA LEU A 53 6.19 -4.11 8.94
C LEU A 53 7.40 -4.12 9.87
N ILE A 54 7.73 -5.28 10.43
CA ILE A 54 8.86 -5.48 11.32
C ILE A 54 9.66 -6.67 10.80
N GLU A 55 10.93 -6.48 10.50
CA GLU A 55 11.80 -7.61 10.20
C GLU A 55 12.16 -8.34 11.50
N GLY A 56 11.97 -9.64 11.53
CA GLY A 56 12.28 -10.45 12.70
C GLY A 56 12.31 -11.94 12.37
N PRO A 57 12.92 -12.79 13.24
CA PRO A 57 13.20 -14.19 12.93
C PRO A 57 11.96 -15.08 12.85
N GLU A 58 10.83 -14.63 13.40
CA GLU A 58 9.61 -15.40 13.49
C GLU A 58 8.43 -14.69 12.84
N HIS A 59 7.44 -15.47 12.39
CA HIS A 59 6.19 -14.90 11.91
C HIS A 59 5.26 -14.60 13.09
N LYS A 60 4.88 -13.35 13.24
CA LYS A 60 3.92 -12.89 14.22
C LYS A 60 3.02 -11.82 13.60
N VAL A 61 1.73 -11.91 13.82
CA VAL A 61 0.76 -10.87 13.45
C VAL A 61 0.07 -10.40 14.73
N GLU A 62 0.18 -9.11 15.03
CA GLU A 62 -0.51 -8.51 16.17
C GLU A 62 -1.49 -7.47 15.65
N VAL A 63 -2.78 -7.70 15.87
CA VAL A 63 -3.86 -6.77 15.56
C VAL A 63 -4.13 -5.91 16.77
N GLN A 64 -4.04 -4.60 16.60
CA GLN A 64 -4.37 -3.60 17.62
C GLN A 64 -5.51 -2.73 17.14
N THR A 65 -6.64 -2.77 17.85
CA THR A 65 -7.85 -2.01 17.53
C THR A 65 -8.74 -1.87 18.78
N GLY A 66 -9.87 -1.22 18.64
CA GLY A 66 -10.85 -1.15 19.73
C GLY A 66 -11.43 -2.52 20.10
N GLU A 67 -11.67 -2.76 21.39
CA GLU A 67 -12.18 -4.04 21.91
C GLU A 67 -13.47 -4.50 21.20
N ASN A 68 -14.32 -3.57 20.85
CA ASN A 68 -15.56 -3.87 20.16
C ASN A 68 -15.37 -4.27 18.68
N LEU A 69 -14.20 -3.97 18.09
CA LEU A 69 -13.89 -4.21 16.67
C LEU A 69 -12.96 -5.41 16.47
N ILE A 70 -12.25 -5.84 17.50
CA ILE A 70 -11.18 -6.86 17.40
C ILE A 70 -11.64 -8.17 16.77
N ASN A 71 -12.92 -8.55 16.94
CA ASN A 71 -13.50 -9.76 16.37
C ASN A 71 -13.98 -9.60 14.93
N ASP A 72 -14.04 -8.36 14.42
CA ASP A 72 -14.39 -8.07 13.03
C ASP A 72 -13.14 -8.00 12.14
N ILE A 73 -11.94 -8.01 12.77
CA ILE A 73 -10.68 -8.07 12.03
C ILE A 73 -10.30 -9.52 11.80
N GLU A 74 -10.21 -9.88 10.53
CA GLU A 74 -9.86 -11.22 10.08
C GLU A 74 -8.41 -11.28 9.62
N VAL A 75 -7.69 -12.30 10.11
CA VAL A 75 -6.32 -12.61 9.74
C VAL A 75 -6.30 -14.06 9.25
N THR A 76 -6.08 -14.26 7.97
CA THR A 76 -6.07 -15.59 7.34
C THR A 76 -4.83 -15.77 6.48
N VAL A 77 -4.38 -17.02 6.32
CA VAL A 77 -3.28 -17.38 5.43
C VAL A 77 -3.78 -18.37 4.40
N GLU A 78 -3.61 -18.05 3.14
CA GLU A 78 -3.91 -18.93 2.00
C GLU A 78 -2.62 -19.22 1.23
N GLY A 79 -2.08 -20.42 1.38
CA GLY A 79 -0.75 -20.74 0.87
C GLY A 79 0.33 -19.92 1.57
N ASP A 80 0.99 -19.01 0.86
CA ASP A 80 2.00 -18.08 1.38
C ASP A 80 1.49 -16.62 1.51
N LEU A 81 0.17 -16.40 1.28
CA LEU A 81 -0.47 -15.09 1.31
C LEU A 81 -1.19 -14.85 2.62
N LEU A 82 -0.69 -13.91 3.42
CA LEU A 82 -1.40 -13.37 4.59
C LEU A 82 -2.43 -12.33 4.12
N LYS A 83 -3.70 -12.56 4.46
CA LYS A 83 -4.81 -11.64 4.17
C LYS A 83 -5.27 -10.96 5.45
N LEU A 84 -5.35 -9.65 5.42
CA LEU A 84 -5.84 -8.79 6.49
C LEU A 84 -7.14 -8.14 6.02
N SER A 85 -8.24 -8.35 6.74
CA SER A 85 -9.55 -7.82 6.38
C SER A 85 -10.27 -7.22 7.57
N ASP A 86 -10.88 -6.05 7.36
CA ASP A 86 -11.84 -5.44 8.29
C ASP A 86 -13.25 -5.68 7.76
N ASN A 87 -13.99 -6.55 8.45
CA ASN A 87 -15.35 -6.97 8.10
C ASN A 87 -16.44 -6.07 8.71
N THR A 88 -16.08 -4.92 9.31
CA THR A 88 -17.08 -3.94 9.77
C THR A 88 -17.82 -3.35 8.57
N THR A 89 -19.14 -3.24 8.66
CA THR A 89 -19.98 -2.87 7.50
C THR A 89 -20.36 -1.40 7.47
N CYS A 90 -20.34 -0.72 8.62
CA CYS A 90 -20.81 0.66 8.74
C CYS A 90 -20.07 1.40 9.86
N ASN A 91 -19.88 2.71 9.69
CA ASN A 91 -19.28 3.58 10.71
C ASN A 91 -19.88 4.99 10.65
N TRP A 92 -20.71 5.36 11.65
CA TRP A 92 -21.26 6.70 11.81
C TRP A 92 -20.71 7.44 13.03
N VAL A 93 -20.11 6.72 13.98
CA VAL A 93 -19.77 7.26 15.31
C VAL A 93 -18.31 7.04 15.72
N ARG A 94 -17.52 6.33 14.89
CA ARG A 94 -16.10 6.02 15.18
C ARG A 94 -15.19 6.88 14.31
N ASP A 95 -14.01 7.19 14.84
CA ASP A 95 -12.91 7.69 14.02
C ASP A 95 -12.43 6.59 13.02
N TYR A 96 -11.91 7.02 11.89
CA TYR A 96 -11.30 6.12 10.90
C TYR A 96 -9.85 5.82 11.28
N GLY A 97 -9.31 4.68 10.79
CA GLY A 97 -7.90 4.33 11.00
C GLY A 97 -7.58 3.75 12.38
N ASN A 98 -8.57 3.23 13.09
CA ASN A 98 -8.41 2.70 14.46
C ASN A 98 -7.78 1.30 14.50
N THR A 99 -7.51 0.67 13.34
CA THR A 99 -6.94 -0.67 13.27
C THR A 99 -5.52 -0.61 12.73
N THR A 100 -4.56 -1.02 13.54
CA THR A 100 -3.17 -1.21 13.15
C THR A 100 -2.80 -2.67 13.29
N VAL A 101 -2.16 -3.23 12.27
CA VAL A 101 -1.65 -4.60 12.29
C VAL A 101 -0.13 -4.57 12.20
N TYR A 102 0.52 -5.08 13.23
CA TYR A 102 1.97 -5.27 13.26
C TYR A 102 2.28 -6.63 12.67
N VAL A 103 3.04 -6.65 11.59
CA VAL A 103 3.42 -7.87 10.87
C VAL A 103 4.91 -8.07 11.00
N THR A 104 5.31 -9.05 11.82
CA THR A 104 6.70 -9.47 11.95
C THR A 104 6.94 -10.69 11.07
N ALA A 105 8.00 -10.67 10.27
CA ALA A 105 8.39 -11.81 9.43
C ALA A 105 9.88 -11.74 9.09
N PRO A 106 10.53 -12.91 8.85
CA PRO A 106 11.93 -12.95 8.42
C PRO A 106 12.11 -12.50 6.96
N ASN A 107 11.06 -12.60 6.15
CA ASN A 107 11.07 -12.15 4.76
C ASN A 107 9.65 -11.91 4.25
N ILE A 108 9.44 -10.75 3.61
CA ILE A 108 8.24 -10.42 2.83
C ILE A 108 8.68 -10.12 1.40
N THR A 109 8.12 -10.85 0.45
CA THR A 109 8.44 -10.69 -0.97
C THR A 109 7.44 -9.80 -1.71
N GLN A 110 6.20 -9.70 -1.20
CA GLN A 110 5.15 -8.93 -1.86
C GLN A 110 4.19 -8.29 -0.86
N ILE A 111 3.84 -7.03 -1.11
CA ILE A 111 2.80 -6.29 -0.41
C ILE A 111 1.80 -5.81 -1.46
N ASN A 112 0.57 -6.32 -1.41
CA ASN A 112 -0.54 -5.84 -2.23
C ASN A 112 -1.52 -5.07 -1.34
N SER A 113 -1.65 -3.78 -1.59
CA SER A 113 -2.48 -2.89 -0.78
C SER A 113 -3.75 -2.47 -1.48
N LYS A 114 -4.85 -2.63 -0.78
CA LYS A 114 -6.21 -2.15 -1.11
C LYS A 114 -6.73 -1.23 0.01
N THR A 115 -5.84 -0.67 0.83
CA THR A 115 -6.20 0.19 1.96
C THR A 115 -5.91 1.65 1.66
N GLU A 116 -6.70 2.53 2.24
CA GLU A 116 -6.49 3.97 2.30
C GLU A 116 -5.61 4.37 3.51
N GLN A 117 -5.21 3.39 4.33
CA GLN A 117 -4.38 3.61 5.51
C GLN A 117 -2.89 3.42 5.18
N ASN A 118 -2.03 3.92 6.07
CA ASN A 118 -0.60 3.89 5.86
C ASN A 118 0.00 2.49 6.05
N ILE A 119 1.05 2.21 5.27
CA ILE A 119 1.92 1.05 5.41
C ILE A 119 3.31 1.57 5.74
N THR A 120 3.85 1.17 6.89
CA THR A 120 5.13 1.67 7.39
C THR A 120 6.07 0.52 7.71
N SER A 121 7.38 0.77 7.74
CA SER A 121 8.36 -0.15 8.32
C SER A 121 8.85 0.39 9.67
N GLU A 122 8.98 -0.51 10.64
CA GLU A 122 9.72 -0.24 11.87
C GLU A 122 11.18 -0.72 11.68
N GLY A 123 12.09 0.24 11.58
CA GLY A 123 13.50 -0.03 11.25
C GLY A 123 13.74 -0.26 9.76
N VAL A 124 14.87 -0.88 9.45
CA VAL A 124 15.33 -1.18 8.10
C VAL A 124 14.88 -2.58 7.70
N LEU A 125 14.33 -2.73 6.50
CA LEU A 125 13.94 -4.02 5.92
C LEU A 125 15.06 -4.53 5.01
N HIS A 126 15.64 -5.68 5.36
CA HIS A 126 16.67 -6.36 4.55
C HIS A 126 16.07 -7.48 3.67
N TYR A 127 14.76 -7.48 3.46
CA TYR A 127 14.10 -8.44 2.56
C TYR A 127 14.74 -8.39 1.17
N PRO A 128 15.37 -9.47 0.67
CA PRO A 128 16.21 -9.40 -0.53
C PRO A 128 15.49 -8.82 -1.75
N ASN A 129 14.22 -9.15 -1.91
CA ASN A 129 13.39 -8.64 -2.99
C ASN A 129 12.03 -8.22 -2.43
N LEU A 130 11.69 -6.96 -2.53
CA LEU A 130 10.43 -6.42 -2.05
C LEU A 130 9.62 -5.85 -3.21
N HIS A 131 8.44 -6.44 -3.47
CA HIS A 131 7.50 -5.97 -4.47
C HIS A 131 6.29 -5.32 -3.80
N VAL A 132 6.10 -4.02 -4.02
CA VAL A 132 5.01 -3.22 -3.46
C VAL A 132 4.02 -2.88 -4.57
N ILE A 133 2.76 -3.29 -4.39
CA ILE A 133 1.70 -3.13 -5.37
C ILE A 133 0.58 -2.27 -4.77
N SER A 134 0.24 -1.18 -5.44
CA SER A 134 -0.97 -0.40 -5.21
C SER A 134 -1.76 -0.35 -6.51
N SER A 135 -2.77 -1.20 -6.62
CA SER A 135 -3.52 -1.34 -7.85
C SER A 135 -5.00 -1.58 -7.58
N ASN A 136 -5.84 -0.87 -8.33
CA ASN A 136 -7.29 -1.05 -8.35
C ASN A 136 -7.76 -2.13 -9.35
N GLN A 137 -6.85 -2.93 -9.88
CA GLN A 137 -7.22 -4.01 -10.81
C GLN A 137 -8.22 -4.97 -10.14
N ASN A 138 -9.14 -5.48 -10.95
CA ASN A 138 -10.16 -6.42 -10.51
C ASN A 138 -9.54 -7.83 -10.39
N ASP A 139 -8.80 -8.03 -9.31
CA ASP A 139 -8.13 -9.29 -8.92
C ASP A 139 -8.98 -10.15 -7.96
N GLY A 140 -10.27 -9.79 -7.81
CA GLY A 140 -11.20 -10.46 -6.88
C GLY A 140 -11.20 -9.87 -5.47
N TYR A 141 -10.38 -8.86 -5.19
CA TYR A 141 -10.31 -8.17 -3.91
C TYR A 141 -10.90 -6.77 -3.99
N SER A 142 -11.58 -6.33 -2.95
CA SER A 142 -12.24 -5.03 -2.90
C SER A 142 -11.42 -4.02 -2.11
N GLY A 143 -11.25 -2.82 -2.66
CA GLY A 143 -10.56 -1.71 -2.02
C GLY A 143 -9.83 -0.86 -3.05
N VAL A 144 -9.28 0.25 -2.58
CA VAL A 144 -8.51 1.21 -3.37
C VAL A 144 -7.26 1.55 -2.58
N GLY A 145 -6.08 1.27 -3.13
CA GLY A 145 -4.79 1.49 -2.50
C GLY A 145 -4.38 2.97 -2.54
N THR A 146 -5.04 3.81 -1.75
CA THR A 146 -4.75 5.25 -1.69
C THR A 146 -3.90 5.64 -0.49
N GLY A 147 -3.56 4.70 0.38
CA GLY A 147 -2.70 4.91 1.54
C GLY A 147 -1.25 5.22 1.16
N ASP A 148 -0.52 5.81 2.10
CA ASP A 148 0.88 6.16 1.94
C ASP A 148 1.78 5.01 2.43
N TYR A 149 2.92 4.85 1.75
CA TYR A 149 3.95 3.89 2.12
C TYR A 149 5.19 4.63 2.64
N TYR A 150 5.62 4.30 3.86
CA TYR A 150 6.85 4.83 4.47
C TYR A 150 7.76 3.65 4.79
N LEU A 151 8.67 3.33 3.88
CA LEU A 151 9.53 2.15 3.99
C LEU A 151 11.00 2.56 4.02
N ASN A 152 11.77 1.92 4.89
CA ASN A 152 13.22 2.03 4.91
C ASN A 152 13.82 0.67 4.57
N VAL A 153 14.67 0.60 3.54
CA VAL A 153 15.17 -0.66 2.98
C VAL A 153 16.70 -0.65 2.86
N ASP A 154 17.30 -1.83 2.99
CA ASP A 154 18.69 -2.08 2.61
C ASP A 154 18.76 -3.48 1.98
N ASN A 155 18.62 -3.57 0.64
CA ASN A 155 18.32 -4.83 -0.02
C ASN A 155 18.85 -4.92 -1.45
N GLU A 156 18.58 -6.06 -2.11
CA GLU A 156 18.96 -6.32 -3.50
C GLU A 156 17.99 -5.67 -4.49
N SER A 157 16.68 -5.68 -4.21
CA SER A 157 15.70 -5.19 -5.18
C SER A 157 14.43 -4.65 -4.54
N VAL A 158 13.99 -3.50 -5.02
CA VAL A 158 12.66 -2.94 -4.77
C VAL A 158 11.91 -2.79 -6.09
N THR A 159 10.71 -3.32 -6.16
CA THR A 159 9.76 -3.09 -7.26
C THR A 159 8.53 -2.37 -6.72
N VAL A 160 8.15 -1.28 -7.35
CA VAL A 160 6.91 -0.54 -7.03
C VAL A 160 6.02 -0.53 -8.26
N GLU A 161 4.84 -1.10 -8.12
CA GLU A 161 3.78 -1.04 -9.14
C GLU A 161 2.61 -0.20 -8.64
N ASN A 162 2.26 0.83 -9.40
CA ASN A 162 1.15 1.69 -9.06
C ASN A 162 0.19 1.90 -10.24
N ASN A 163 -1.08 1.62 -9.99
CA ASN A 163 -2.20 1.99 -10.85
C ASN A 163 -3.33 2.63 -10.02
N ASP A 164 -2.96 3.38 -8.98
CA ASP A 164 -3.86 4.02 -8.03
C ASP A 164 -3.31 5.40 -7.61
N LEU A 165 -3.76 5.93 -6.47
CA LEU A 165 -3.38 7.25 -5.95
C LEU A 165 -2.36 7.18 -4.80
N GLY A 166 -1.83 6.00 -4.47
CA GLY A 166 -0.86 5.80 -3.39
C GLY A 166 0.40 6.65 -3.54
N ARG A 167 0.96 7.10 -2.42
CA ARG A 167 2.23 7.81 -2.37
C ARG A 167 3.27 6.93 -1.69
N PHE A 168 4.44 6.83 -2.31
CA PHE A 168 5.51 5.94 -1.86
C PHE A 168 6.69 6.79 -1.40
N PHE A 169 7.02 6.74 -0.11
CA PHE A 169 8.18 7.35 0.50
C PHE A 169 9.14 6.22 0.90
N ILE A 170 10.09 5.89 0.01
CA ILE A 170 11.02 4.79 0.24
C ILE A 170 12.43 5.37 0.39
N THR A 171 13.12 4.96 1.46
CA THR A 171 14.45 5.46 1.82
C THR A 171 15.42 4.31 2.04
N GLY A 172 16.74 4.61 2.09
CA GLY A 172 17.80 3.65 2.36
C GLY A 172 18.60 3.27 1.12
N ASN A 173 18.90 1.98 0.93
CA ASN A 173 19.72 1.48 -0.16
C ASN A 173 19.08 0.30 -0.86
N THR A 174 19.29 0.20 -2.17
CA THR A 174 18.96 -1.00 -2.96
C THR A 174 19.90 -1.14 -4.15
N ASN A 175 20.15 -2.36 -4.61
CA ASN A 175 20.90 -2.51 -5.86
C ASN A 175 20.03 -2.18 -7.06
N ASN A 176 18.78 -2.64 -7.08
CA ASN A 176 17.88 -2.46 -8.21
C ASN A 176 16.56 -1.84 -7.80
N LEU A 177 16.18 -0.75 -8.40
CA LEU A 177 14.88 -0.11 -8.23
C LEU A 177 14.10 -0.18 -9.55
N PHE A 178 12.89 -0.74 -9.47
CA PHE A 178 11.93 -0.80 -10.58
C PHE A 178 10.68 -0.02 -10.20
N VAL A 179 10.29 0.98 -10.99
CA VAL A 179 9.11 1.83 -10.74
C VAL A 179 8.17 1.80 -11.93
N PHE A 180 7.00 1.20 -11.76
CA PHE A 180 5.97 1.08 -12.78
C PHE A 180 4.73 1.89 -12.38
N PHE A 181 4.54 3.03 -13.00
CA PHE A 181 3.38 3.89 -12.82
C PHE A 181 2.55 3.85 -14.10
N TYR A 182 1.55 3.01 -14.13
CA TYR A 182 0.78 2.71 -15.34
C TYR A 182 -0.23 3.80 -15.69
N GLU A 183 -0.89 4.36 -14.68
CA GLU A 183 -1.91 5.41 -14.84
C GLU A 183 -2.03 6.20 -13.53
N ASN A 184 -2.95 7.22 -13.53
CA ASN A 184 -3.36 7.98 -12.37
C ASN A 184 -2.29 8.89 -11.73
N GLY A 185 -2.59 9.31 -10.52
CA GLY A 185 -1.91 10.39 -9.81
C GLY A 185 -1.05 9.96 -8.63
N GLY A 186 -0.59 8.71 -8.58
CA GLY A 186 0.36 8.29 -7.56
C GLY A 186 1.69 9.05 -7.64
N VAL A 187 2.43 9.10 -6.54
CA VAL A 187 3.73 9.79 -6.45
C VAL A 187 4.77 8.84 -5.86
N PHE A 188 5.97 8.84 -6.43
CA PHE A 188 7.10 8.09 -5.88
C PHE A 188 8.17 9.04 -5.37
N HIS A 189 8.44 8.99 -4.08
CA HIS A 189 9.48 9.71 -3.35
C HIS A 189 10.63 8.75 -2.98
N GLY A 190 11.57 8.59 -3.88
CA GLY A 190 12.81 7.83 -3.70
C GLY A 190 14.06 8.71 -3.77
N GLU A 191 13.93 10.03 -3.53
CA GLU A 191 15.07 10.95 -3.49
C GLU A 191 16.08 10.62 -2.37
N ASN A 192 15.68 9.84 -1.38
CA ASN A 192 16.52 9.33 -0.29
C ASN A 192 16.73 7.81 -0.35
N LEU A 193 16.39 7.16 -1.48
CA LEU A 193 16.71 5.78 -1.78
C LEU A 193 17.88 5.73 -2.76
N TYR A 194 19.05 5.32 -2.28
CA TYR A 194 20.25 5.17 -3.10
C TYR A 194 20.18 3.85 -3.86
N ALA A 195 19.91 3.91 -5.17
CA ALA A 195 19.78 2.74 -6.02
C ALA A 195 20.93 2.66 -7.04
N ASN A 196 21.62 1.54 -7.13
CA ASN A 196 22.69 1.39 -8.13
C ASN A 196 22.09 1.45 -9.55
N THR A 197 21.02 0.71 -9.79
CA THR A 197 20.29 0.70 -11.06
C THR A 197 18.85 1.13 -10.83
N VAL A 198 18.35 2.04 -11.66
CA VAL A 198 16.94 2.43 -11.68
C VAL A 198 16.37 2.17 -13.07
N PHE A 199 15.26 1.43 -13.09
CA PHE A 199 14.39 1.33 -14.25
C PHE A 199 13.02 1.90 -13.91
N PHE A 200 12.45 2.72 -14.80
CA PHE A 200 11.08 3.22 -14.61
C PHE A 200 10.26 3.17 -15.90
N TYR A 201 8.96 2.93 -15.73
CA TYR A 201 7.90 3.12 -16.72
C TYR A 201 6.88 4.11 -16.17
N HIS A 202 6.84 5.32 -16.72
CA HIS A 202 6.07 6.42 -16.15
C HIS A 202 4.98 6.93 -17.10
N ARG A 203 3.73 6.59 -16.79
CA ARG A 203 2.52 7.14 -17.45
C ARG A 203 1.66 7.98 -16.51
N GLY A 204 2.13 8.24 -15.30
CA GLY A 204 1.45 9.08 -14.33
C GLY A 204 1.42 10.55 -14.71
N SER A 205 0.55 11.32 -14.09
CA SER A 205 0.46 12.78 -14.22
C SER A 205 1.29 13.52 -13.17
N ASN A 206 1.63 12.87 -12.05
CA ASN A 206 2.48 13.41 -11.00
C ASN A 206 3.94 12.96 -11.20
N ASP A 207 4.84 13.62 -10.48
CA ASP A 207 6.27 13.39 -10.62
C ASP A 207 6.77 12.12 -9.92
N LEU A 208 7.87 11.57 -10.44
CA LEU A 208 8.73 10.62 -9.75
C LEU A 208 9.99 11.34 -9.25
N PHE A 209 10.45 10.95 -8.06
CA PHE A 209 11.68 11.46 -7.45
C PHE A 209 12.62 10.28 -7.19
N ILE A 210 13.78 10.24 -7.88
CA ILE A 210 14.68 9.07 -7.88
C ILE A 210 16.14 9.48 -7.66
N ARG A 211 16.97 8.53 -7.19
CA ARG A 211 18.41 8.73 -7.00
C ARG A 211 19.22 7.52 -7.54
N PRO A 212 19.33 7.37 -8.86
CA PRO A 212 20.19 6.36 -9.47
C PRO A 212 21.67 6.68 -9.29
N LEU A 213 22.52 5.69 -8.97
CA LEU A 213 23.95 5.90 -8.78
C LEU A 213 24.76 5.53 -10.04
N GLN A 214 24.41 4.45 -10.75
CA GLN A 214 25.22 3.91 -11.84
C GLN A 214 24.46 3.84 -13.17
N VAL A 215 23.20 3.40 -13.15
CA VAL A 215 22.40 3.19 -14.36
C VAL A 215 21.00 3.79 -14.19
N LEU A 216 20.56 4.50 -15.20
CA LEU A 216 19.19 5.02 -15.30
C LEU A 216 18.59 4.68 -16.65
N THR A 217 17.51 3.89 -16.65
CA THR A 217 16.78 3.53 -17.86
C THR A 217 15.28 3.76 -17.64
N GLY A 218 14.56 4.23 -18.64
CA GLY A 218 13.10 4.31 -18.53
C GLY A 218 12.43 5.15 -19.59
N ASP A 219 11.10 5.17 -19.51
CA ASP A 219 10.22 5.83 -20.45
C ASP A 219 9.24 6.76 -19.73
N ILE A 220 9.10 7.99 -20.24
CA ILE A 220 8.16 9.02 -19.76
C ILE A 220 7.07 9.22 -20.80
N TYR A 221 5.88 8.70 -20.54
CA TYR A 221 4.78 8.70 -21.51
C TYR A 221 3.75 9.83 -21.33
N ASN A 222 3.75 10.53 -20.19
CA ASN A 222 2.72 11.52 -19.87
C ASN A 222 3.33 12.89 -19.49
N VAL A 223 2.66 13.65 -18.65
CA VAL A 223 3.03 15.00 -18.22
C VAL A 223 3.88 15.04 -16.96
N GLY A 224 3.87 13.98 -16.14
CA GLY A 224 4.68 13.91 -14.93
C GLY A 224 6.17 13.86 -15.25
N ASP A 225 6.97 14.61 -14.51
CA ASP A 225 8.41 14.66 -14.66
C ASP A 225 9.10 13.56 -13.82
N VAL A 226 10.35 13.25 -14.21
CA VAL A 226 11.24 12.40 -13.40
C VAL A 226 12.36 13.27 -12.85
N ASN A 227 12.29 13.57 -11.57
CA ASN A 227 13.26 14.38 -10.85
C ASN A 227 14.41 13.47 -10.33
N CYS A 228 15.60 13.64 -10.88
CA CYS A 228 16.77 12.84 -10.61
C CYS A 228 17.73 13.56 -9.66
N TYR A 229 17.94 13.00 -8.46
CA TYR A 229 18.73 13.57 -7.37
C TYR A 229 20.19 13.08 -7.36
N SER A 230 20.68 12.61 -8.51
CA SER A 230 22.05 12.18 -8.74
C SER A 230 22.40 12.32 -10.21
N ARG A 231 23.67 12.10 -10.56
CA ARG A 231 24.14 12.13 -11.94
C ARG A 231 24.92 10.86 -12.25
N PRO A 232 24.25 9.75 -12.64
CA PRO A 232 24.95 8.57 -13.11
C PRO A 232 25.80 8.88 -14.36
N PRO A 233 26.80 8.03 -14.70
CA PRO A 233 27.58 8.20 -15.92
C PRO A 233 26.68 8.37 -17.14
N ALA A 234 26.98 9.37 -17.99
CA ALA A 234 26.10 9.77 -19.10
C ALA A 234 25.85 8.62 -20.11
N GLU A 235 26.83 7.76 -20.30
CA GLU A 235 26.74 6.56 -21.15
C GLU A 235 25.78 5.50 -20.60
N ASN A 236 25.40 5.58 -19.33
CA ASN A 236 24.49 4.66 -18.65
C ASN A 236 23.09 5.27 -18.45
N VAL A 237 22.80 6.43 -19.07
CA VAL A 237 21.49 7.07 -19.00
C VAL A 237 20.74 6.87 -20.31
N HIS A 238 19.67 6.06 -20.26
CA HIS A 238 18.83 5.72 -21.41
C HIS A 238 17.36 6.02 -21.09
N VAL A 239 16.96 7.28 -21.18
CA VAL A 239 15.59 7.75 -20.91
C VAL A 239 14.96 8.27 -22.19
N VAL A 240 13.74 7.79 -22.49
CA VAL A 240 12.96 8.23 -23.63
C VAL A 240 11.77 9.07 -23.16
N GLU A 241 11.68 10.30 -23.66
CA GLU A 241 10.61 11.25 -23.37
C GLU A 241 9.60 11.24 -24.53
N HIS A 242 8.44 10.59 -24.32
CA HIS A 242 7.42 10.40 -25.37
C HIS A 242 6.42 11.55 -25.47
N TYR A 243 6.22 12.33 -24.39
CA TYR A 243 5.24 13.43 -24.41
C TYR A 243 5.79 14.71 -23.75
N ARG A 244 5.18 15.22 -22.66
CA ARG A 244 5.56 16.51 -22.05
C ARG A 244 6.45 16.37 -20.85
N GLY A 245 6.35 15.25 -20.13
CA GLY A 245 7.20 14.97 -18.97
C GLY A 245 8.67 14.90 -19.37
N ARG A 246 9.55 15.30 -18.47
CA ARG A 246 11.00 15.43 -18.70
C ARG A 246 11.80 14.75 -17.59
N LEU A 247 13.02 14.34 -17.93
CA LEU A 247 14.04 14.00 -16.96
C LEU A 247 14.71 15.30 -16.48
N ILE A 248 14.59 15.59 -15.18
CA ILE A 248 15.09 16.82 -14.58
C ILE A 248 16.13 16.46 -13.49
N TYR A 249 17.35 16.93 -13.66
CA TYR A 249 18.41 16.80 -12.63
C TYR A 249 18.29 17.90 -11.59
N ARG A 250 18.27 17.49 -10.31
CA ARG A 250 18.16 18.36 -9.13
C ARG A 250 19.50 18.52 -8.43
#